data_894f63d61afc8b2fb9a6897335944b44
#
_entry.id   894f63d61afc8b2fb9a6897335944b44
#
_cell.length_a   1.000
_cell.length_b   1.000
_cell.length_c   1.000
_cell.angle_alpha   90.00
_cell.angle_beta   90.00
_cell.angle_gamma   90.00
#
_symmetry.space_group_name_H-M   'P 1'
#
loop_
_entity.id
_entity.type
_entity.pdbx_description
1 polymer ?
#
loop_
_entity_poly.entity_id
_entity_poly.type
_entity_poly.pdbx_seq_one_letter_code
_entity_poly.pdbx_strand_id
1 'polypeptide(L)'
;SESDIQAQGLYVHTHSNNGQGKCSIISRYPFSGITPNKYGAYIDLGEGIVVLVMNCHGAYFPYGPYQLNGIEYKDFPATDDVDYVVKVNKEARQGMVDKLLEDFHSSTTPFVCLSGDFNEPSWLDWTEGALSAGLAPYVVQWPTTRSLWEGGIKGDAYRTIHPDPVTHPGFTWTPRPSKKDTKDRLDLTLYTLSPNTEVKSCQVIGENTEMSDIVLPNWGPFENVFDHRGLRTEFVFT
;
A
#
# COMPACT_ATOMS: atom_id res chain seq x y z
N SER A 1 4.39 16.64 15.97
CA SER A 1 3.27 16.06 16.76
C SER A 1 1.93 16.34 16.08
N GLU A 2 0.85 15.68 16.50
CA GLU A 2 -0.50 15.98 15.99
C GLU A 2 -0.87 17.45 16.20
N SER A 3 -0.49 18.02 17.34
CA SER A 3 -0.70 19.45 17.64
C SER A 3 -0.03 20.39 16.64
N ASP A 4 1.15 20.05 16.13
CA ASP A 4 1.85 20.86 15.12
C ASP A 4 1.14 20.81 13.76
N ILE A 5 0.54 19.67 13.43
CA ILE A 5 -0.25 19.48 12.21
C ILE A 5 -1.56 20.28 12.32
N GLN A 6 -2.25 20.17 13.45
CA GLN A 6 -3.49 20.92 13.72
C GLN A 6 -3.28 22.44 13.75
N ALA A 7 -2.12 22.89 14.27
CA ALA A 7 -1.76 24.31 14.25
C ALA A 7 -1.60 24.90 12.82
N GLN A 8 -1.40 24.03 11.81
CA GLN A 8 -1.38 24.42 10.39
C GLN A 8 -2.76 24.39 9.73
N GLY A 9 -3.83 24.18 10.50
CA GLY A 9 -5.21 24.11 9.99
C GLY A 9 -5.54 22.78 9.31
N LEU A 10 -4.75 21.72 9.58
CA LEU A 10 -4.96 20.39 9.03
C LEU A 10 -5.65 19.50 10.06
N TYR A 11 -6.46 18.58 9.57
CA TYR A 11 -7.06 17.52 10.36
C TYR A 11 -6.14 16.29 10.39
N VAL A 12 -6.05 15.62 11.53
CA VAL A 12 -5.24 14.42 11.69
C VAL A 12 -5.99 13.35 12.47
N HIS A 13 -5.93 12.13 11.96
CA HIS A 13 -6.40 10.92 12.65
C HIS A 13 -5.23 9.94 12.71
N THR A 14 -4.85 9.53 13.92
CA THR A 14 -3.79 8.54 14.14
C THR A 14 -4.36 7.31 14.81
N HIS A 15 -4.00 6.13 14.32
CA HIS A 15 -4.40 4.87 14.91
C HIS A 15 -3.19 3.94 15.12
N SER A 16 -3.33 3.01 16.05
CA SER A 16 -2.37 1.93 16.26
C SER A 16 -2.67 0.79 15.30
N ASN A 17 -1.64 0.28 14.65
CA ASN A 17 -1.76 -0.77 13.64
C ASN A 17 -1.29 -2.12 14.18
N ASN A 18 -2.05 -2.71 15.12
CA ASN A 18 -1.79 -4.06 15.68
C ASN A 18 -0.33 -4.31 16.12
N GLY A 19 0.32 -3.31 16.71
CA GLY A 19 1.72 -3.43 17.16
C GLY A 19 2.77 -3.16 16.07
N GLN A 20 2.36 -2.87 14.82
CA GLN A 20 3.27 -2.51 13.73
C GLN A 20 3.57 -1.00 13.66
N GLY A 21 3.30 -0.28 14.74
CA GLY A 21 3.49 1.18 14.80
C GLY A 21 2.17 1.95 14.69
N LYS A 22 2.29 3.22 14.34
CA LYS A 22 1.15 4.12 14.16
C LYS A 22 1.04 4.56 12.72
N CYS A 23 -0.19 4.60 12.20
CA CYS A 23 -0.52 5.19 10.92
C CYS A 23 -1.32 6.46 11.13
N SER A 24 -1.16 7.44 10.24
CA SER A 24 -1.89 8.70 10.33
C SER A 24 -2.51 9.06 8.99
N ILE A 25 -3.72 9.59 9.04
CA ILE A 25 -4.41 10.22 7.92
C ILE A 25 -4.41 11.72 8.20
N ILE A 26 -3.90 12.51 7.27
CA ILE A 26 -3.85 13.96 7.37
C ILE A 26 -4.67 14.54 6.22
N SER A 27 -5.53 15.50 6.50
CA SER A 27 -6.42 16.11 5.52
C SER A 27 -6.51 17.62 5.67
N ARG A 28 -6.72 18.30 4.54
CA ARG A 28 -7.15 19.71 4.53
C ARG A 28 -8.65 19.84 4.79
N TYR A 29 -9.39 18.77 4.60
CA TYR A 29 -10.84 18.71 4.77
C TYR A 29 -11.19 18.08 6.11
N PRO A 30 -12.33 18.46 6.72
CA PRO A 30 -12.73 17.93 8.02
C PRO A 30 -13.07 16.45 7.95
N PHE A 31 -12.87 15.77 9.08
CA PHE A 31 -13.38 14.42 9.29
C PHE A 31 -14.83 14.46 9.79
N SER A 32 -15.72 13.73 9.12
CA SER A 32 -17.12 13.55 9.55
C SER A 32 -17.34 12.29 10.39
N GLY A 33 -16.32 11.43 10.51
CA GLY A 33 -16.38 10.22 11.32
C GLY A 33 -15.10 9.38 11.17
N ILE A 34 -15.00 8.34 12.02
CA ILE A 34 -13.92 7.38 12.04
C ILE A 34 -14.53 5.97 11.99
N THR A 35 -13.92 5.04 11.30
CA THR A 35 -14.38 3.65 11.20
C THR A 35 -14.27 2.90 12.53
N PRO A 36 -15.03 1.79 12.73
CA PRO A 36 -15.04 1.05 14.00
C PRO A 36 -13.67 0.57 14.48
N ASN A 37 -12.85 0.02 13.59
CA ASN A 37 -11.49 -0.43 13.92
C ASN A 37 -10.44 0.68 13.81
N LYS A 38 -10.87 1.91 13.43
CA LYS A 38 -10.04 3.13 13.32
C LYS A 38 -9.02 3.13 12.19
N TYR A 39 -9.09 2.19 11.25
CA TYR A 39 -8.21 2.21 10.06
C TYR A 39 -8.59 3.30 9.05
N GLY A 40 -9.77 3.88 9.16
CA GLY A 40 -10.27 4.88 8.22
C GLY A 40 -10.92 6.09 8.85
N ALA A 41 -10.86 7.20 8.12
CA ALA A 41 -11.56 8.45 8.40
C ALA A 41 -12.47 8.82 7.23
N TYR A 42 -13.68 9.22 7.52
CA TYR A 42 -14.59 9.82 6.56
C TYR A 42 -14.23 11.28 6.36
N ILE A 43 -13.86 11.65 5.14
CA ILE A 43 -13.42 13.00 4.79
C ILE A 43 -14.56 13.68 4.03
N ASP A 44 -15.02 14.81 4.57
CA ASP A 44 -16.04 15.66 3.93
C ASP A 44 -15.35 16.64 2.98
N LEU A 45 -15.46 16.39 1.67
CA LEU A 45 -14.89 17.24 0.62
C LEU A 45 -15.76 18.47 0.32
N GLY A 46 -16.89 18.63 0.99
CA GLY A 46 -17.89 19.65 0.70
C GLY A 46 -18.91 19.18 -0.35
N GLU A 47 -19.94 20.02 -0.57
CA GLU A 47 -21.02 19.78 -1.56
C GLU A 47 -21.72 18.42 -1.44
N GLY A 48 -21.69 17.83 -0.23
CA GLY A 48 -22.28 16.51 0.05
C GLY A 48 -21.43 15.33 -0.36
N ILE A 49 -20.19 15.54 -0.76
CA ILE A 49 -19.25 14.49 -1.15
C ILE A 49 -18.45 14.06 0.09
N VAL A 50 -18.69 12.83 0.54
CA VAL A 50 -17.90 12.19 1.60
C VAL A 50 -17.21 10.97 1.04
N VAL A 51 -15.91 10.85 1.31
CA VAL A 51 -15.08 9.70 0.93
C VAL A 51 -14.52 9.02 2.18
N LEU A 52 -14.34 7.72 2.12
CA LEU A 52 -13.60 6.98 3.16
C LEU A 52 -12.15 6.83 2.72
N VAL A 53 -11.23 7.37 3.50
CA VAL A 53 -9.80 7.12 3.35
C VAL A 53 -9.33 6.23 4.47
N MET A 54 -8.69 5.13 4.13
CA MET A 54 -8.14 4.15 5.06
C MET A 54 -6.61 4.10 4.92
N ASN A 55 -5.93 3.74 6.01
CA ASN A 55 -4.49 3.58 6.03
C ASN A 55 -4.08 2.34 6.84
N CYS A 56 -3.06 1.63 6.38
CA CYS A 56 -2.52 0.47 7.10
C CYS A 56 -1.00 0.37 6.97
N HIS A 57 -0.41 -0.43 7.87
CA HIS A 57 0.97 -0.88 7.81
C HIS A 57 0.99 -2.37 8.12
N GLY A 58 1.27 -3.21 7.13
CA GLY A 58 1.29 -4.66 7.23
C GLY A 58 2.42 -5.18 8.12
N ALA A 59 2.28 -6.42 8.59
CA ALA A 59 3.38 -7.08 9.29
C ALA A 59 4.60 -7.21 8.37
N TYR A 60 5.77 -6.76 8.83
CA TYR A 60 7.00 -6.79 8.04
C TYR A 60 7.69 -8.16 8.03
N PHE A 61 7.20 -9.11 8.81
CA PHE A 61 7.65 -10.51 8.78
C PHE A 61 6.46 -11.45 9.07
N PRO A 62 6.47 -12.68 8.49
CA PRO A 62 7.39 -13.14 7.46
C PRO A 62 7.35 -12.22 6.23
N TYR A 63 8.50 -12.10 5.53
CA TYR A 63 8.57 -11.38 4.29
C TYR A 63 8.80 -12.37 3.14
N GLY A 64 7.72 -12.73 2.47
CA GLY A 64 7.70 -13.78 1.45
C GLY A 64 8.66 -13.55 0.29
N PRO A 65 8.83 -12.32 -0.24
CA PRO A 65 9.83 -12.05 -1.27
C PRO A 65 11.24 -12.46 -0.86
N TYR A 66 11.67 -12.25 0.38
CA TYR A 66 12.96 -12.73 0.84
C TYR A 66 13.06 -14.25 0.81
N GLN A 67 12.08 -14.94 1.41
CA GLN A 67 12.09 -16.40 1.49
C GLN A 67 12.25 -17.04 0.10
N LEU A 68 11.49 -16.54 -0.89
CA LEU A 68 11.51 -17.05 -2.26
C LEU A 68 12.75 -16.61 -3.08
N ASN A 69 13.47 -15.58 -2.64
CA ASN A 69 14.75 -15.17 -3.24
C ASN A 69 15.97 -15.77 -2.52
N GLY A 70 15.78 -16.78 -1.68
CA GLY A 70 16.89 -17.45 -1.00
C GLY A 70 17.46 -16.65 0.18
N ILE A 71 16.72 -15.70 0.74
CA ILE A 71 17.14 -14.82 1.84
C ILE A 71 16.42 -15.24 3.12
N GLU A 72 17.19 -15.69 4.09
CA GLU A 72 16.67 -15.94 5.43
C GLU A 72 16.39 -14.62 6.15
N TYR A 73 15.24 -14.54 6.83
CA TYR A 73 14.87 -13.35 7.59
C TYR A 73 14.18 -13.73 8.89
N LYS A 74 14.79 -13.38 10.00
CA LYS A 74 14.35 -13.77 11.35
C LYS A 74 14.18 -15.30 11.45
N ASP A 75 13.04 -15.79 11.91
CA ASP A 75 12.76 -17.21 12.12
C ASP A 75 12.16 -17.88 10.85
N PHE A 76 12.19 -17.19 9.71
CA PHE A 76 11.66 -17.68 8.44
C PHE A 76 12.80 -18.00 7.48
N PRO A 77 13.06 -19.30 7.22
CA PRO A 77 14.12 -19.72 6.32
C PRO A 77 13.78 -19.41 4.86
N ALA A 78 14.82 -19.34 4.05
CA ALA A 78 14.69 -19.37 2.59
C ALA A 78 14.07 -20.71 2.17
N THR A 79 13.18 -20.66 1.16
CA THR A 79 12.50 -21.85 0.63
C THR A 79 12.01 -21.61 -0.79
N ASP A 80 11.82 -22.69 -1.55
CA ASP A 80 11.16 -22.73 -2.86
C ASP A 80 9.68 -23.17 -2.76
N ASP A 81 9.20 -23.46 -1.57
CA ASP A 81 7.80 -23.83 -1.31
C ASP A 81 6.89 -22.60 -1.30
N VAL A 82 6.35 -22.24 -2.46
CA VAL A 82 5.47 -21.10 -2.66
C VAL A 82 4.20 -21.21 -1.80
N ASP A 83 3.62 -22.41 -1.68
CA ASP A 83 2.38 -22.62 -0.92
C ASP A 83 2.60 -22.37 0.58
N TYR A 84 3.73 -22.84 1.10
CA TYR A 84 4.13 -22.53 2.48
C TYR A 84 4.29 -21.02 2.69
N VAL A 85 5.02 -20.35 1.79
CA VAL A 85 5.24 -18.89 1.90
C VAL A 85 3.92 -18.12 1.86
N VAL A 86 3.04 -18.43 0.91
CA VAL A 86 1.70 -17.80 0.82
C VAL A 86 0.90 -18.02 2.10
N LYS A 87 0.91 -19.24 2.65
CA LYS A 87 0.21 -19.56 3.89
C LYS A 87 0.70 -18.73 5.07
N VAL A 88 2.00 -18.71 5.34
CA VAL A 88 2.53 -18.00 6.53
C VAL A 88 2.40 -16.47 6.39
N ASN A 89 2.51 -15.95 5.18
CA ASN A 89 2.27 -14.53 4.91
C ASN A 89 0.80 -14.16 5.12
N LYS A 90 -0.14 -15.00 4.68
CA LYS A 90 -1.56 -14.83 4.94
C LYS A 90 -1.87 -14.81 6.44
N GLU A 91 -1.39 -15.81 7.18
CA GLU A 91 -1.60 -15.93 8.62
C GLU A 91 -1.11 -14.68 9.37
N ALA A 92 0.06 -14.15 9.00
CA ALA A 92 0.64 -12.99 9.66
C ALA A 92 -0.17 -11.69 9.47
N ARG A 93 -0.91 -11.55 8.35
CA ARG A 93 -1.63 -10.32 8.00
C ARG A 93 -3.15 -10.45 8.09
N GLN A 94 -3.67 -11.66 8.29
CA GLN A 94 -5.12 -11.94 8.28
C GLN A 94 -5.90 -11.04 9.25
N GLY A 95 -5.40 -10.87 10.49
CA GLY A 95 -6.07 -10.03 11.48
C GLY A 95 -6.16 -8.54 11.10
N MET A 96 -5.22 -8.04 10.29
CA MET A 96 -5.29 -6.70 9.71
C MET A 96 -6.33 -6.67 8.57
N VAL A 97 -6.27 -7.64 7.67
CA VAL A 97 -7.20 -7.76 6.54
C VAL A 97 -8.65 -7.83 7.02
N ASP A 98 -8.93 -8.65 8.03
CA ASP A 98 -10.29 -8.80 8.59
C ASP A 98 -10.83 -7.46 9.10
N LYS A 99 -10.02 -6.70 9.85
CA LYS A 99 -10.42 -5.39 10.37
C LYS A 99 -10.58 -4.33 9.27
N LEU A 100 -9.71 -4.36 8.25
CA LEU A 100 -9.85 -3.48 7.10
C LEU A 100 -11.14 -3.75 6.34
N LEU A 101 -11.49 -5.02 6.14
CA LEU A 101 -12.73 -5.40 5.47
C LEU A 101 -13.96 -5.10 6.33
N GLU A 102 -13.88 -5.27 7.66
CA GLU A 102 -14.96 -4.87 8.57
C GLU A 102 -15.20 -3.36 8.50
N ASP A 103 -14.14 -2.54 8.55
CA ASP A 103 -14.23 -1.08 8.40
C ASP A 103 -14.78 -0.70 7.02
N PHE A 104 -14.31 -1.35 5.96
CA PHE A 104 -14.80 -1.16 4.60
C PHE A 104 -16.30 -1.47 4.48
N HIS A 105 -16.73 -2.64 4.95
CA HIS A 105 -18.13 -3.08 4.85
C HIS A 105 -19.06 -2.28 5.77
N SER A 106 -18.54 -1.63 6.80
CA SER A 106 -19.31 -0.71 7.64
C SER A 106 -19.62 0.63 6.95
N SER A 107 -18.91 0.91 5.84
CA SER A 107 -19.06 2.17 5.12
C SER A 107 -20.23 2.14 4.13
N THR A 108 -20.93 3.26 4.04
CA THR A 108 -21.94 3.53 3.01
C THR A 108 -21.48 4.53 1.97
N THR A 109 -20.21 4.99 2.06
CA THR A 109 -19.67 5.92 1.06
C THR A 109 -19.48 5.22 -0.28
N PRO A 110 -19.76 5.90 -1.40
CA PRO A 110 -19.62 5.29 -2.74
C PRO A 110 -18.16 5.09 -3.15
N PHE A 111 -17.22 5.74 -2.46
CA PHE A 111 -15.80 5.66 -2.75
C PHE A 111 -14.99 5.43 -1.47
N VAL A 112 -14.13 4.42 -1.55
CA VAL A 112 -13.16 4.08 -0.51
C VAL A 112 -11.77 4.02 -1.13
N CYS A 113 -10.80 4.66 -0.49
CA CYS A 113 -9.37 4.58 -0.81
C CYS A 113 -8.63 3.99 0.40
N LEU A 114 -7.86 2.94 0.16
CA LEU A 114 -7.00 2.32 1.16
C LEU A 114 -5.55 2.43 0.71
N SER A 115 -4.74 3.18 1.44
CA SER A 115 -3.32 3.35 1.16
C SER A 115 -2.46 2.89 2.33
N GLY A 116 -1.22 2.50 2.05
CA GLY A 116 -0.26 2.15 3.10
C GLY A 116 0.85 1.25 2.60
N ASP A 117 1.76 0.95 3.52
CA ASP A 117 2.75 -0.09 3.38
C ASP A 117 2.14 -1.44 3.77
N PHE A 118 1.93 -2.30 2.81
CA PHE A 118 1.36 -3.64 3.04
C PHE A 118 2.42 -4.66 3.49
N ASN A 119 3.70 -4.31 3.37
CA ASN A 119 4.82 -5.23 3.59
C ASN A 119 4.68 -6.57 2.82
N GLU A 120 3.95 -6.52 1.73
CA GLU A 120 3.71 -7.62 0.81
C GLU A 120 3.39 -7.03 -0.57
N PRO A 121 3.95 -7.56 -1.68
CA PRO A 121 3.63 -7.06 -3.02
C PRO A 121 2.14 -7.22 -3.35
N SER A 122 1.66 -6.47 -4.34
CA SER A 122 0.32 -6.71 -4.88
C SER A 122 0.23 -8.08 -5.56
N TRP A 123 -0.94 -8.72 -5.45
CA TRP A 123 -1.23 -9.98 -6.16
C TRP A 123 -1.15 -9.85 -7.69
N LEU A 124 -1.04 -8.61 -8.20
CA LEU A 124 -0.89 -8.26 -9.61
C LEU A 124 0.57 -8.11 -10.05
N ASP A 125 1.54 -8.26 -9.15
CA ASP A 125 2.94 -7.90 -9.45
C ASP A 125 3.81 -9.09 -9.86
N TRP A 126 3.72 -10.21 -9.16
CA TRP A 126 4.53 -11.41 -9.44
C TRP A 126 3.82 -12.34 -10.43
N THR A 127 3.75 -11.90 -11.69
CA THR A 127 3.07 -12.57 -12.80
C THR A 127 4.02 -13.44 -13.61
N GLU A 128 3.48 -14.22 -14.55
CA GLU A 128 4.26 -14.96 -15.56
C GLU A 128 5.21 -14.02 -16.35
N GLY A 129 4.74 -12.81 -16.66
CA GLY A 129 5.56 -11.80 -17.31
C GLY A 129 6.73 -11.35 -16.43
N ALA A 130 6.48 -11.11 -15.15
CA ALA A 130 7.51 -10.72 -14.18
C ALA A 130 8.55 -11.83 -13.97
N LEU A 131 8.11 -13.11 -13.88
CA LEU A 131 9.00 -14.27 -13.82
C LEU A 131 9.87 -14.35 -15.08
N SER A 132 9.26 -14.25 -16.26
CA SER A 132 9.98 -14.33 -17.54
C SER A 132 11.01 -13.20 -17.72
N ALA A 133 10.71 -12.03 -17.16
CA ALA A 133 11.60 -10.86 -17.17
C ALA A 133 12.68 -10.88 -16.06
N GLY A 134 12.66 -11.88 -15.18
CA GLY A 134 13.59 -11.97 -14.04
C GLY A 134 13.34 -10.96 -12.92
N LEU A 135 12.15 -10.38 -12.86
CA LEU A 135 11.73 -9.45 -11.81
C LEU A 135 11.19 -10.16 -10.56
N ALA A 136 10.75 -11.40 -10.71
CA ALA A 136 10.29 -12.25 -9.63
C ALA A 136 10.78 -13.69 -9.85
N PRO A 137 11.13 -14.45 -8.80
CA PRO A 137 11.61 -15.83 -8.95
C PRO A 137 10.48 -16.84 -9.19
N TYR A 138 9.24 -16.45 -8.84
CA TYR A 138 8.04 -17.29 -8.96
C TYR A 138 6.82 -16.45 -9.34
N VAL A 139 5.79 -17.10 -9.83
CA VAL A 139 4.45 -16.51 -9.95
C VAL A 139 3.75 -16.65 -8.60
N VAL A 140 3.35 -15.54 -8.00
CA VAL A 140 2.69 -15.55 -6.69
C VAL A 140 1.48 -14.61 -6.67
N GLN A 141 0.32 -15.14 -6.30
CA GLN A 141 -0.84 -14.33 -5.98
C GLN A 141 -0.81 -13.98 -4.49
N TRP A 142 -0.14 -12.88 -4.16
CA TRP A 142 0.06 -12.45 -2.78
C TRP A 142 -1.26 -12.30 -2.02
N PRO A 143 -1.40 -12.94 -0.85
CA PRO A 143 -2.70 -13.18 -0.22
C PRO A 143 -3.35 -11.93 0.37
N THR A 144 -2.58 -10.95 0.84
CA THR A 144 -3.14 -9.76 1.51
C THR A 144 -4.01 -8.95 0.55
N THR A 145 -3.42 -8.50 -0.55
CA THR A 145 -4.14 -7.69 -1.55
C THR A 145 -5.16 -8.51 -2.32
N ARG A 146 -4.92 -9.81 -2.52
CA ARG A 146 -5.90 -10.72 -3.10
C ARG A 146 -7.16 -10.83 -2.24
N SER A 147 -7.01 -10.98 -0.91
CA SER A 147 -8.14 -11.04 0.03
C SER A 147 -8.94 -9.73 0.06
N LEU A 148 -8.27 -8.58 0.00
CA LEU A 148 -8.92 -7.28 -0.09
C LEU A 148 -9.71 -7.13 -1.40
N TRP A 149 -9.16 -7.59 -2.52
CA TRP A 149 -9.84 -7.61 -3.82
C TRP A 149 -11.09 -8.51 -3.79
N GLU A 150 -10.99 -9.70 -3.24
CA GLU A 150 -12.12 -10.63 -3.05
C GLU A 150 -13.18 -10.04 -2.11
N GLY A 151 -12.75 -9.28 -1.10
CA GLY A 151 -13.61 -8.56 -0.16
C GLY A 151 -14.28 -7.30 -0.71
N GLY A 152 -13.96 -6.86 -1.94
CA GLY A 152 -14.65 -5.75 -2.61
C GLY A 152 -13.80 -4.52 -2.94
N ILE A 153 -12.57 -4.40 -2.43
CA ILE A 153 -11.63 -3.32 -2.77
C ILE A 153 -10.86 -3.74 -4.03
N LYS A 154 -11.45 -3.52 -5.20
CA LYS A 154 -11.04 -4.14 -6.47
C LYS A 154 -10.07 -3.33 -7.32
N GLY A 155 -9.86 -2.06 -7.01
CA GLY A 155 -8.93 -1.20 -7.74
C GLY A 155 -7.55 -1.21 -7.12
N ASP A 156 -6.52 -1.28 -7.95
CA ASP A 156 -5.13 -0.94 -7.62
C ASP A 156 -4.77 0.24 -8.50
N ALA A 157 -4.60 1.42 -7.90
CA ALA A 157 -4.48 2.67 -8.65
C ALA A 157 -3.22 2.68 -9.53
N TYR A 158 -2.10 2.12 -9.06
CA TYR A 158 -0.90 2.05 -9.88
C TYR A 158 -1.09 1.11 -11.07
N ARG A 159 -1.68 -0.07 -10.88
CA ARG A 159 -1.95 -1.03 -11.95
C ARG A 159 -3.07 -0.58 -12.88
N THR A 160 -3.97 0.30 -12.44
CA THR A 160 -4.96 0.95 -13.32
C THR A 160 -4.28 1.85 -14.35
N ILE A 161 -3.26 2.60 -13.96
CA ILE A 161 -2.50 3.50 -14.85
C ILE A 161 -1.39 2.73 -15.60
N HIS A 162 -0.73 1.81 -14.90
CA HIS A 162 0.41 1.03 -15.39
C HIS A 162 0.11 -0.47 -15.29
N PRO A 163 -0.67 -1.03 -16.23
CA PRO A 163 -1.18 -2.40 -16.11
C PRO A 163 -0.10 -3.49 -16.23
N ASP A 164 1.01 -3.19 -16.88
CA ASP A 164 2.09 -4.16 -17.08
C ASP A 164 3.17 -4.02 -16.00
N PRO A 165 3.33 -5.01 -15.10
CA PRO A 165 4.33 -4.99 -14.04
C PRO A 165 5.77 -5.13 -14.56
N VAL A 166 5.98 -5.53 -15.81
CA VAL A 166 7.31 -5.67 -16.39
C VAL A 166 7.87 -4.31 -16.79
N THR A 167 7.10 -3.55 -17.55
CA THR A 167 7.51 -2.22 -18.03
C THR A 167 7.40 -1.15 -16.94
N HIS A 168 6.49 -1.33 -16.00
CA HIS A 168 6.26 -0.42 -14.87
C HIS A 168 6.18 -1.19 -13.55
N PRO A 169 7.29 -1.68 -13.02
CA PRO A 169 7.29 -2.44 -11.77
C PRO A 169 6.80 -1.62 -10.57
N GLY A 170 7.09 -0.32 -10.53
CA GLY A 170 6.58 0.59 -9.52
C GLY A 170 7.18 0.37 -8.13
N PHE A 171 8.41 -0.10 -8.04
CA PHE A 171 9.07 -0.43 -6.78
C PHE A 171 9.07 0.76 -5.81
N THR A 172 8.52 0.55 -4.61
CA THR A 172 8.54 1.50 -3.53
C THR A 172 9.57 1.15 -2.46
N TRP A 173 9.90 -0.12 -2.35
CA TRP A 173 10.94 -0.64 -1.45
C TRP A 173 11.95 -1.50 -2.24
N THR A 174 13.24 -1.45 -2.05
CA THR A 174 13.95 -0.44 -1.28
C THR A 174 14.59 0.57 -2.23
N PRO A 175 14.66 1.87 -1.85
CA PRO A 175 15.34 2.89 -2.65
C PRO A 175 16.84 2.64 -2.79
N ARG A 176 17.40 1.84 -1.90
CA ARG A 176 18.85 1.54 -1.83
C ARG A 176 19.07 0.04 -1.73
N PRO A 177 18.79 -0.71 -2.79
CA PRO A 177 18.94 -2.15 -2.74
C PRO A 177 20.42 -2.50 -2.47
N SER A 178 20.69 -3.16 -1.37
CA SER A 178 21.92 -3.91 -1.22
C SER A 178 21.88 -5.09 -2.21
N LYS A 179 23.00 -5.77 -2.45
CA LYS A 179 23.03 -6.96 -3.32
C LYS A 179 22.15 -8.12 -2.82
N LYS A 180 21.62 -7.99 -1.60
CA LYS A 180 20.81 -9.01 -0.93
C LYS A 180 19.33 -8.64 -0.84
N ASP A 181 18.96 -7.39 -1.14
CA ASP A 181 17.58 -6.94 -1.02
C ASP A 181 16.78 -7.22 -2.30
N THR A 182 15.52 -7.54 -2.14
CA THR A 182 14.54 -7.54 -3.24
C THR A 182 14.09 -6.11 -3.54
N LYS A 183 13.49 -5.93 -4.70
CA LYS A 183 12.83 -4.68 -5.07
C LYS A 183 11.35 -4.99 -5.25
N ASP A 184 10.51 -4.39 -4.41
CA ASP A 184 9.10 -4.69 -4.39
C ASP A 184 8.24 -3.42 -4.32
N ARG A 185 7.02 -3.51 -4.83
CA ARG A 185 6.00 -2.50 -4.67
C ARG A 185 5.15 -2.87 -3.45
N LEU A 186 5.44 -2.25 -2.30
CA LEU A 186 4.82 -2.53 -1.00
C LEU A 186 3.85 -1.45 -0.57
N ASP A 187 4.13 -0.21 -0.98
CA ASP A 187 3.26 0.94 -0.74
C ASP A 187 2.22 0.99 -1.86
N LEU A 188 0.96 0.84 -1.51
CA LEU A 188 -0.12 0.69 -2.46
C LEU A 188 -1.22 1.71 -2.21
N THR A 189 -1.96 2.05 -3.26
CA THR A 189 -3.23 2.76 -3.19
C THR A 189 -4.29 1.89 -3.84
N LEU A 190 -5.09 1.24 -3.00
CA LEU A 190 -6.23 0.42 -3.41
C LEU A 190 -7.52 1.25 -3.31
N TYR A 191 -8.54 0.95 -4.13
CA TYR A 191 -9.77 1.71 -4.13
C TYR A 191 -10.97 0.88 -4.59
N THR A 192 -12.18 1.38 -4.30
CA THR A 192 -13.41 0.80 -4.83
C THR A 192 -13.67 1.30 -6.23
N LEU A 193 -14.02 0.37 -7.15
CA LEU A 193 -14.47 0.76 -8.47
C LEU A 193 -15.84 1.45 -8.38
N SER A 194 -15.94 2.62 -8.97
CA SER A 194 -17.18 3.40 -9.03
C SER A 194 -17.32 4.02 -10.42
N PRO A 195 -18.51 4.04 -11.02
CA PRO A 195 -18.72 4.68 -12.32
C PRO A 195 -18.46 6.19 -12.29
N ASN A 196 -18.49 6.81 -11.11
CA ASN A 196 -18.31 8.24 -10.92
C ASN A 196 -16.91 8.59 -10.41
N THR A 197 -15.94 7.65 -10.50
CA THR A 197 -14.58 7.89 -10.03
C THR A 197 -13.57 7.32 -11.02
N GLU A 198 -12.63 8.17 -11.44
CA GLU A 198 -11.54 7.82 -12.34
C GLU A 198 -10.21 8.03 -11.63
N VAL A 199 -9.25 7.10 -11.82
CA VAL A 199 -7.84 7.32 -11.48
C VAL A 199 -7.21 8.09 -12.62
N LYS A 200 -6.89 9.35 -12.41
CA LYS A 200 -6.25 10.20 -13.42
C LYS A 200 -4.74 9.96 -13.50
N SER A 201 -4.10 9.74 -12.34
CA SER A 201 -2.68 9.40 -12.26
C SER A 201 -2.37 8.64 -10.99
N CYS A 202 -1.36 7.77 -11.07
CA CYS A 202 -0.72 7.17 -9.90
C CYS A 202 0.78 7.04 -10.18
N GLN A 203 1.61 7.67 -9.37
CA GLN A 203 3.01 7.87 -9.62
C GLN A 203 3.83 7.56 -8.36
N VAL A 204 4.98 6.92 -8.56
CA VAL A 204 5.97 6.73 -7.49
C VAL A 204 6.77 8.01 -7.29
N ILE A 205 6.90 8.44 -6.04
CA ILE A 205 7.63 9.63 -5.64
C ILE A 205 8.87 9.23 -4.85
N GLY A 206 10.03 9.72 -5.25
CA GLY A 206 11.27 9.40 -4.54
C GLY A 206 12.48 10.19 -4.98
N GLU A 207 13.64 9.61 -4.76
CA GLU A 207 14.94 10.29 -4.78
C GLU A 207 15.67 10.24 -6.13
N ASN A 208 15.29 9.36 -7.04
CA ASN A 208 15.98 9.23 -8.33
C ASN A 208 15.02 8.90 -9.49
N THR A 209 15.50 9.17 -10.72
CA THR A 209 14.73 9.02 -11.96
C THR A 209 14.58 7.57 -12.43
N GLU A 210 15.40 6.64 -11.94
CA GLU A 210 15.34 5.24 -12.40
C GLU A 210 14.17 4.48 -11.79
N MET A 211 13.74 4.92 -10.59
CA MET A 211 12.76 4.20 -9.80
C MET A 211 11.60 5.09 -9.32
N SER A 212 11.59 6.37 -9.68
CA SER A 212 10.58 7.34 -9.28
C SER A 212 10.04 8.09 -10.48
N ASP A 213 8.72 8.15 -10.62
CA ASP A 213 8.05 8.94 -11.66
C ASP A 213 8.17 10.43 -11.36
N ILE A 214 8.22 10.79 -10.07
CA ILE A 214 8.41 12.15 -9.59
C ILE A 214 9.63 12.17 -8.67
N VAL A 215 10.65 12.92 -9.08
CA VAL A 215 11.84 13.16 -8.25
C VAL A 215 11.62 14.39 -7.39
N LEU A 216 11.74 14.22 -6.07
CA LEU A 216 11.65 15.33 -5.14
C LEU A 216 13.00 16.05 -5.05
N PRO A 217 13.08 17.35 -5.41
CA PRO A 217 14.27 18.14 -5.17
C PRO A 217 14.53 18.23 -3.66
N ASN A 218 15.75 18.08 -3.25
CA ASN A 218 16.16 18.09 -1.84
C ASN A 218 15.75 16.86 -1.02
N TRP A 219 15.53 15.71 -1.66
CA TRP A 219 15.38 14.44 -0.95
C TRP A 219 16.64 14.06 -0.15
N GLY A 220 17.79 14.61 -0.52
CA GLY A 220 19.12 14.31 0.02
C GLY A 220 19.22 14.24 1.55
N PRO A 221 18.72 15.20 2.34
CA PRO A 221 18.79 15.10 3.79
C PRO A 221 17.93 13.97 4.37
N PHE A 222 16.98 13.45 3.59
CA PHE A 222 16.08 12.37 3.99
C PHE A 222 16.51 10.98 3.48
N GLU A 223 17.57 10.89 2.67
CA GLU A 223 18.08 9.62 2.14
C GLU A 223 18.43 8.58 3.22
N ASN A 224 18.73 9.02 4.43
CA ASN A 224 19.03 8.16 5.57
C ASN A 224 17.85 7.98 6.52
N VAL A 225 16.70 8.58 6.23
CA VAL A 225 15.51 8.59 7.08
C VAL A 225 14.40 7.71 6.50
N PHE A 226 14.28 7.69 5.15
CA PHE A 226 13.25 6.92 4.46
C PHE A 226 13.88 5.76 3.70
N ASP A 227 13.39 4.56 3.97
CA ASP A 227 13.72 3.32 3.28
C ASP A 227 12.64 2.90 2.29
N HIS A 228 11.59 3.71 2.11
CA HIS A 228 10.54 3.58 1.13
C HIS A 228 10.39 4.82 0.25
N ARG A 229 9.81 4.63 -0.94
CA ARG A 229 9.24 5.68 -1.79
C ARG A 229 7.77 5.85 -1.48
N GLY A 230 7.25 7.05 -1.76
CA GLY A 230 5.83 7.32 -1.64
C GLY A 230 5.06 7.10 -2.93
N LEU A 231 3.72 7.16 -2.82
CA LEU A 231 2.81 7.25 -3.96
C LEU A 231 2.07 8.59 -3.97
N ARG A 232 1.86 9.12 -5.17
CA ARG A 232 0.93 10.20 -5.44
C ARG A 232 -0.17 9.68 -6.35
N THR A 233 -1.40 9.68 -5.87
CA THR A 233 -2.58 9.28 -6.65
C THR A 233 -3.54 10.44 -6.79
N GLU A 234 -4.06 10.64 -8.00
CA GLU A 234 -5.09 11.63 -8.29
C GLU A 234 -6.36 10.92 -8.75
N PHE A 235 -7.45 11.13 -8.02
CA PHE A 235 -8.79 10.68 -8.36
C PHE A 235 -9.63 11.86 -8.84
N VAL A 236 -10.48 11.62 -9.84
CA VAL A 236 -11.48 12.58 -10.31
C VAL A 236 -12.86 12.02 -10.03
N PHE A 237 -13.68 12.80 -9.37
CA PHE A 237 -15.10 12.51 -9.10
C PHE A 237 -15.97 13.27 -10.10
N THR A 238 -16.89 12.56 -10.78
CA THR A 238 -17.80 13.12 -11.80
C THR A 238 -19.27 12.94 -11.41
#